data_4581a733d387a6253f11f157be79b6d6
#
_entry.id   4581a733d387a6253f11f157be79b6d6
#
_cell.length_a   1.000
_cell.length_b   1.000
_cell.length_c   1.000
_cell.angle_alpha   90.00
_cell.angle_beta   90.00
_cell.angle_gamma   90.00
#
_symmetry.space_group_name_H-M   'P 1'
#
loop_
_entity.id
_entity.type
_entity.pdbx_description
1 polymer ?
#
loop_
_entity_poly.entity_id
_entity_poly.type
_entity_poly.pdbx_seq_one_letter_code
_entity_poly.pdbx_strand_id
1 'polypeptide(L)'
;MLKEMFPELRRVEYQVDYTVKDYDLPKTLVVLQKNPADLSQLELYNLAFSSEKWGGDFNRIFVEVIPRYFSDDAVANNNAAAVLIQGGELATAKRFLQRAGQSAAALNNLGVMHLLGGDLEEAESCFAKARDAGCNESIANLEEVKAKRDDNKKQERYKNRK
;
A
#
# COMPACT_ATOMS: atom_id res chain seq x y z
N MET A 1 36.69 1.21 39.22
CA MET A 1 36.69 -0.22 38.89
C MET A 1 35.30 -0.80 38.49
N LEU A 2 34.18 -0.33 39.04
CA LEU A 2 32.85 -0.85 38.66
C LEU A 2 32.27 -0.28 37.33
N LYS A 3 32.72 0.88 36.89
CA LYS A 3 32.21 1.50 35.63
C LYS A 3 32.79 0.90 34.35
N GLU A 4 33.88 0.19 34.39
CA GLU A 4 34.51 -0.41 33.20
C GLU A 4 34.07 -1.84 32.96
N MET A 5 33.56 -2.56 33.96
CA MET A 5 33.05 -3.92 33.78
C MET A 5 31.62 -3.96 33.23
N PHE A 6 30.79 -2.96 33.44
CA PHE A 6 29.39 -2.96 33.07
C PHE A 6 29.06 -2.71 31.58
N PRO A 7 29.89 -1.98 30.79
CA PRO A 7 29.61 -1.83 29.36
C PRO A 7 29.63 -3.15 28.58
N GLU A 8 30.56 -4.03 28.90
CA GLU A 8 30.66 -5.34 28.22
C GLU A 8 29.54 -6.32 28.63
N LEU A 9 29.12 -6.27 29.90
CA LEU A 9 28.05 -7.11 30.43
C LEU A 9 26.63 -6.64 29.98
N ARG A 10 26.50 -5.42 29.48
CA ARG A 10 25.22 -4.89 28.95
C ARG A 10 25.00 -5.21 27.50
N ARG A 11 26.00 -5.72 26.79
CA ARG A 11 25.88 -6.07 25.39
C ARG A 11 25.52 -7.54 25.28
N VAL A 12 24.25 -7.82 25.08
CA VAL A 12 23.81 -9.18 24.71
C VAL A 12 23.94 -9.28 23.21
N GLU A 13 24.90 -10.06 22.74
CA GLU A 13 25.00 -10.44 21.34
C GLU A 13 24.28 -11.79 21.17
N TYR A 14 23.35 -11.84 20.24
CA TYR A 14 22.72 -13.09 19.83
C TYR A 14 22.79 -13.19 18.31
N GLN A 15 23.09 -14.37 17.86
CA GLN A 15 23.05 -14.73 16.45
C GLN A 15 21.74 -15.48 16.20
N VAL A 16 21.00 -15.04 15.21
CA VAL A 16 19.80 -15.73 14.75
C VAL A 16 20.13 -16.37 13.41
N ASP A 17 20.28 -17.66 13.41
CA ASP A 17 20.40 -18.43 12.19
C ASP A 17 18.98 -18.81 11.71
N TYR A 18 18.63 -18.37 10.51
CA TYR A 18 17.35 -18.71 9.90
C TYR A 18 17.55 -19.20 8.47
N THR A 19 16.75 -20.17 8.09
CA THR A 19 16.68 -20.65 6.72
C THR A 19 15.45 -20.05 6.05
N VAL A 20 15.65 -19.26 5.00
CA VAL A 20 14.54 -18.83 4.15
C VAL A 20 14.08 -20.05 3.35
N LYS A 21 12.84 -20.47 3.58
CA LYS A 21 12.21 -21.47 2.73
C LYS A 21 11.91 -20.85 1.38
N ASP A 22 12.31 -21.54 0.33
CA ASP A 22 11.85 -21.18 -1.01
C ASP A 22 10.33 -21.26 -1.08
N TYR A 23 9.74 -20.30 -1.80
CA TYR A 23 8.30 -20.29 -2.05
C TYR A 23 7.88 -21.53 -2.84
N ASP A 24 6.99 -22.33 -2.25
CA ASP A 24 6.48 -23.58 -2.82
C ASP A 24 4.97 -23.42 -3.06
N LEU A 25 4.58 -23.06 -4.28
CA LEU A 25 3.18 -22.81 -4.64
C LEU A 25 2.24 -23.97 -4.28
N PRO A 26 2.53 -25.25 -4.61
CA PRO A 26 1.65 -26.36 -4.24
C PRO A 26 1.43 -26.48 -2.73
N LYS A 27 2.48 -26.35 -1.92
CA LYS A 27 2.34 -26.40 -0.45
C LYS A 27 1.58 -25.22 0.08
N THR A 28 1.86 -24.02 -0.42
CA THR A 28 1.19 -22.79 0.01
C THR A 28 -0.30 -22.84 -0.30
N LEU A 29 -0.72 -23.41 -1.44
CA LEU A 29 -2.13 -23.63 -1.78
C LEU A 29 -2.83 -24.58 -0.81
N VAL A 30 -2.15 -25.64 -0.37
CA VAL A 30 -2.70 -26.56 0.64
C VAL A 30 -2.90 -25.85 1.98
N VAL A 31 -1.94 -25.00 2.39
CA VAL A 31 -2.07 -24.20 3.63
C VAL A 31 -3.18 -23.16 3.49
N LEU A 32 -3.27 -22.46 2.34
CA LEU A 32 -4.35 -21.51 2.07
C LEU A 32 -5.75 -22.12 2.25
N GLN A 33 -5.91 -23.39 1.83
CA GLN A 33 -7.20 -24.10 1.96
C GLN A 33 -7.49 -24.56 3.38
N LYS A 34 -6.46 -25.02 4.12
CA LYS A 34 -6.63 -25.62 5.45
C LYS A 34 -6.58 -24.61 6.57
N ASN A 35 -5.57 -23.75 6.59
CA ASN A 35 -5.36 -22.75 7.62
C ASN A 35 -4.57 -21.55 7.06
N PRO A 36 -5.24 -20.59 6.41
CA PRO A 36 -4.58 -19.42 5.84
C PRO A 36 -3.81 -18.56 6.86
N ALA A 37 -4.13 -18.68 8.15
CA ALA A 37 -3.45 -17.96 9.22
C ALA A 37 -1.99 -18.40 9.42
N ASP A 38 -1.63 -19.59 8.93
CA ASP A 38 -0.25 -20.10 9.00
C ASP A 38 0.64 -19.54 7.88
N LEU A 39 0.05 -18.82 6.91
CA LEU A 39 0.79 -18.19 5.84
C LEU A 39 1.34 -16.83 6.29
N SER A 40 2.60 -16.59 5.97
CA SER A 40 3.18 -15.26 6.09
C SER A 40 2.59 -14.31 5.04
N GLN A 41 2.67 -13.02 5.32
CA GLN A 41 2.24 -11.98 4.38
C GLN A 41 2.95 -12.10 3.03
N LEU A 42 4.25 -12.44 3.04
CA LEU A 42 5.03 -12.64 1.82
C LEU A 42 4.53 -13.83 0.99
N GLU A 43 4.16 -14.93 1.62
CA GLU A 43 3.59 -16.09 0.92
C GLU A 43 2.23 -15.74 0.29
N LEU A 44 1.40 -14.93 0.96
CA LEU A 44 0.15 -14.43 0.41
C LEU A 44 0.38 -13.49 -0.77
N TYR A 45 1.38 -12.59 -0.73
CA TYR A 45 1.75 -11.78 -1.88
C TYR A 45 2.22 -12.65 -3.05
N ASN A 46 3.08 -13.63 -2.80
CA ASN A 46 3.54 -14.55 -3.85
C ASN A 46 2.38 -15.36 -4.44
N LEU A 47 1.39 -15.77 -3.65
CA LEU A 47 0.16 -16.38 -4.14
C LEU A 47 -0.63 -15.44 -5.06
N ALA A 48 -0.80 -14.18 -4.67
CA ALA A 48 -1.48 -13.20 -5.49
C ALA A 48 -0.78 -12.99 -6.83
N PHE A 49 0.54 -12.74 -6.82
CA PHE A 49 1.33 -12.55 -8.04
C PHE A 49 1.44 -13.79 -8.92
N SER A 50 1.20 -14.98 -8.37
CA SER A 50 1.16 -16.24 -9.13
C SER A 50 -0.26 -16.70 -9.44
N SER A 51 -1.28 -15.85 -9.25
CA SER A 51 -2.70 -16.21 -9.40
C SER A 51 -3.05 -16.83 -10.74
N GLU A 52 -2.47 -16.36 -11.83
CA GLU A 52 -2.66 -16.92 -13.17
C GLU A 52 -2.23 -18.41 -13.27
N LYS A 53 -1.20 -18.81 -12.49
CA LYS A 53 -0.67 -20.18 -12.54
C LYS A 53 -1.57 -21.21 -11.88
N TRP A 54 -2.42 -20.77 -10.94
CA TRP A 54 -3.28 -21.68 -10.17
C TRP A 54 -4.78 -21.33 -10.28
N GLY A 55 -5.13 -20.39 -11.15
CA GLY A 55 -6.52 -19.96 -11.36
C GLY A 55 -7.13 -19.19 -10.20
N GLY A 56 -6.29 -18.51 -9.42
CA GLY A 56 -6.72 -17.69 -8.29
C GLY A 56 -7.13 -16.28 -8.69
N ASP A 57 -7.68 -15.57 -7.72
CA ASP A 57 -8.08 -14.17 -7.84
C ASP A 57 -7.08 -13.26 -7.09
N PHE A 58 -6.29 -12.51 -7.86
CA PHE A 58 -5.34 -11.54 -7.33
C PHE A 58 -6.02 -10.51 -6.41
N ASN A 59 -7.11 -9.92 -6.88
CA ASN A 59 -7.80 -8.87 -6.13
C ASN A 59 -8.33 -9.41 -4.80
N ARG A 60 -8.92 -10.59 -4.82
CA ARG A 60 -9.44 -11.23 -3.61
C ARG A 60 -8.36 -11.45 -2.56
N ILE A 61 -7.17 -11.88 -2.97
CA ILE A 61 -6.07 -12.08 -2.00
C ILE A 61 -5.66 -10.74 -1.38
N PHE A 62 -5.49 -9.67 -2.16
CA PHE A 62 -5.09 -8.37 -1.66
C PHE A 62 -6.16 -7.69 -0.82
N VAL A 63 -7.44 -7.82 -1.19
CA VAL A 63 -8.53 -7.04 -0.58
C VAL A 63 -9.22 -7.79 0.56
N GLU A 64 -9.27 -9.13 0.50
CA GLU A 64 -9.97 -9.93 1.52
C GLU A 64 -9.02 -10.75 2.39
N VAL A 65 -8.13 -11.54 1.76
CA VAL A 65 -7.34 -12.53 2.52
C VAL A 65 -6.26 -11.85 3.34
N ILE A 66 -5.40 -11.03 2.71
CA ILE A 66 -4.30 -10.37 3.43
C ILE A 66 -4.81 -9.48 4.55
N PRO A 67 -5.77 -8.55 4.35
CA PRO A 67 -6.25 -7.70 5.44
C PRO A 67 -6.99 -8.46 6.55
N ARG A 68 -7.49 -9.65 6.27
CA ARG A 68 -8.13 -10.49 7.30
C ARG A 68 -7.13 -10.98 8.34
N TYR A 69 -5.92 -11.33 7.93
CA TYR A 69 -4.89 -11.87 8.82
C TYR A 69 -3.85 -10.83 9.24
N PHE A 70 -3.76 -9.72 8.51
CA PHE A 70 -2.82 -8.62 8.74
C PHE A 70 -3.56 -7.27 8.81
N SER A 71 -4.65 -7.20 9.59
CA SER A 71 -5.56 -6.05 9.66
C SER A 71 -4.89 -4.75 10.11
N ASP A 72 -3.87 -4.86 10.96
CA ASP A 72 -3.17 -3.72 11.54
C ASP A 72 -1.85 -3.40 10.84
N ASP A 73 -1.51 -4.19 9.81
CA ASP A 73 -0.32 -3.95 9.02
C ASP A 73 -0.55 -2.82 8.01
N ALA A 74 0.26 -1.75 8.13
CA ALA A 74 0.13 -0.55 7.31
C ALA A 74 0.37 -0.85 5.82
N VAL A 75 1.31 -1.75 5.50
CA VAL A 75 1.63 -2.12 4.12
C VAL A 75 0.50 -2.95 3.51
N ALA A 76 -0.05 -3.90 4.25
CA ALA A 76 -1.21 -4.68 3.81
C ALA A 76 -2.39 -3.79 3.47
N ASN A 77 -2.70 -2.84 4.36
CA ASN A 77 -3.79 -1.89 4.15
C ASN A 77 -3.51 -0.96 2.95
N ASN A 78 -2.29 -0.46 2.80
CA ASN A 78 -1.91 0.37 1.66
C ASN A 78 -2.06 -0.39 0.33
N ASN A 79 -1.61 -1.63 0.27
CA ASN A 79 -1.69 -2.45 -0.94
C ASN A 79 -3.14 -2.82 -1.30
N ALA A 80 -3.97 -3.16 -0.30
CA ALA A 80 -5.40 -3.37 -0.51
C ALA A 80 -6.09 -2.11 -1.07
N ALA A 81 -5.74 -0.94 -0.52
CA ALA A 81 -6.25 0.34 -1.01
C ALA A 81 -5.84 0.61 -2.47
N ALA A 82 -4.58 0.33 -2.83
CA ALA A 82 -4.10 0.51 -4.21
C ALA A 82 -4.91 -0.32 -5.22
N VAL A 83 -5.16 -1.60 -4.90
CA VAL A 83 -5.99 -2.48 -5.73
C VAL A 83 -7.42 -1.95 -5.87
N LEU A 84 -8.02 -1.48 -4.78
CA LEU A 84 -9.36 -0.91 -4.79
C LEU A 84 -9.46 0.40 -5.58
N ILE A 85 -8.44 1.27 -5.46
CA ILE A 85 -8.34 2.51 -6.25
C ILE A 85 -8.28 2.18 -7.75
N GLN A 86 -7.48 1.20 -8.14
CA GLN A 86 -7.38 0.74 -9.52
C GLN A 86 -8.72 0.18 -10.03
N GLY A 87 -9.49 -0.48 -9.18
CA GLY A 87 -10.85 -0.95 -9.47
C GLY A 87 -11.93 0.13 -9.40
N GLY A 88 -11.60 1.38 -9.02
CA GLY A 88 -12.57 2.47 -8.88
C GLY A 88 -13.38 2.44 -7.58
N GLU A 89 -13.07 1.54 -6.65
CA GLU A 89 -13.77 1.36 -5.37
C GLU A 89 -13.28 2.36 -4.30
N LEU A 90 -13.37 3.66 -4.60
CA LEU A 90 -12.75 4.71 -3.78
C LEU A 90 -13.26 4.76 -2.34
N ALA A 91 -14.54 4.50 -2.10
CA ALA A 91 -15.12 4.51 -0.76
C ALA A 91 -14.55 3.41 0.13
N THR A 92 -14.33 2.21 -0.44
CA THR A 92 -13.71 1.08 0.26
C THR A 92 -12.22 1.34 0.46
N ALA A 93 -11.52 1.84 -0.56
CA ALA A 93 -10.10 2.20 -0.50
C ALA A 93 -9.80 3.19 0.63
N LYS A 94 -10.66 4.20 0.83
CA LYS A 94 -10.51 5.18 1.91
C LYS A 94 -10.40 4.54 3.30
N ARG A 95 -11.17 3.49 3.55
CA ARG A 95 -11.16 2.77 4.85
C ARG A 95 -9.83 2.06 5.09
N PHE A 96 -9.23 1.51 4.04
CA PHE A 96 -7.92 0.89 4.11
C PHE A 96 -6.82 1.94 4.26
N LEU A 97 -6.87 3.06 3.52
CA LEU A 97 -5.90 4.15 3.65
C LEU A 97 -5.87 4.76 5.06
N GLN A 98 -7.01 4.83 5.74
CA GLN A 98 -7.06 5.27 7.15
C GLN A 98 -6.23 4.39 8.09
N ARG A 99 -6.07 3.10 7.77
CA ARG A 99 -5.25 2.14 8.53
C ARG A 99 -3.81 2.04 8.03
N ALA A 100 -3.57 2.44 6.79
CA ALA A 100 -2.24 2.43 6.17
C ALA A 100 -1.27 3.48 6.74
N GLY A 101 -1.77 4.42 7.55
CA GLY A 101 -0.96 5.48 8.15
C GLY A 101 -0.56 6.56 7.15
N GLN A 102 0.62 7.17 7.39
CA GLN A 102 1.10 8.33 6.63
C GLN A 102 2.46 8.06 5.97
N SER A 103 2.72 6.84 5.55
CA SER A 103 3.89 6.56 4.73
C SER A 103 3.83 7.31 3.41
N ALA A 104 4.98 7.55 2.76
CA ALA A 104 5.03 8.21 1.47
C ALA A 104 4.11 7.54 0.43
N ALA A 105 4.09 6.21 0.39
CA ALA A 105 3.22 5.44 -0.50
C ALA A 105 1.73 5.60 -0.15
N ALA A 106 1.37 5.58 1.15
CA ALA A 106 -0.02 5.75 1.58
C ALA A 106 -0.53 7.17 1.27
N LEU A 107 0.30 8.20 1.48
CA LEU A 107 -0.01 9.58 1.11
C LEU A 107 -0.20 9.73 -0.40
N ASN A 108 0.65 9.08 -1.21
CA ASN A 108 0.50 9.08 -2.66
C ASN A 108 -0.82 8.42 -3.09
N ASN A 109 -1.14 7.25 -2.56
CA ASN A 109 -2.40 6.57 -2.87
C ASN A 109 -3.63 7.37 -2.41
N LEU A 110 -3.55 8.05 -1.27
CA LEU A 110 -4.59 8.98 -0.82
C LEU A 110 -4.78 10.13 -1.80
N GLY A 111 -3.68 10.69 -2.32
CA GLY A 111 -3.70 11.71 -3.37
C GLY A 111 -4.36 11.21 -4.65
N VAL A 112 -4.03 10.01 -5.11
CA VAL A 112 -4.67 9.39 -6.29
C VAL A 112 -6.17 9.20 -6.06
N MET A 113 -6.58 8.73 -4.88
CA MET A 113 -7.99 8.58 -4.54
C MET A 113 -8.74 9.92 -4.62
N HIS A 114 -8.18 11.01 -4.07
CA HIS A 114 -8.77 12.35 -4.15
C HIS A 114 -8.80 12.87 -5.58
N LEU A 115 -7.73 12.68 -6.37
CA LEU A 115 -7.68 13.07 -7.78
C LEU A 115 -8.78 12.39 -8.61
N LEU A 116 -8.98 11.11 -8.42
CA LEU A 116 -10.05 10.36 -9.09
C LEU A 116 -11.45 10.78 -8.61
N GLY A 117 -11.58 11.16 -7.34
CA GLY A 117 -12.80 11.72 -6.76
C GLY A 117 -13.09 13.17 -7.19
N GLY A 118 -12.13 13.85 -7.82
CA GLY A 118 -12.27 15.23 -8.26
C GLY A 118 -11.86 16.29 -7.22
N ASP A 119 -11.38 15.86 -6.06
CA ASP A 119 -10.93 16.72 -4.95
C ASP A 119 -9.48 17.17 -5.18
N LEU A 120 -9.31 18.12 -6.13
CA LEU A 120 -7.98 18.51 -6.61
C LEU A 120 -7.11 19.18 -5.54
N GLU A 121 -7.71 19.84 -4.55
CA GLU A 121 -6.98 20.51 -3.46
C GLU A 121 -6.39 19.49 -2.49
N GLU A 122 -7.18 18.52 -2.07
CA GLU A 122 -6.76 17.43 -1.21
C GLU A 122 -5.74 16.53 -1.92
N ALA A 123 -5.94 16.27 -3.21
CA ALA A 123 -5.00 15.52 -4.03
C ALA A 123 -3.62 16.20 -4.06
N GLU A 124 -3.56 17.50 -4.34
CA GLU A 124 -2.31 18.27 -4.35
C GLU A 124 -1.62 18.26 -2.99
N SER A 125 -2.37 18.46 -1.91
CA SER A 125 -1.84 18.42 -0.54
C SER A 125 -1.23 17.04 -0.22
N CYS A 126 -1.92 15.98 -0.57
CA CYS A 126 -1.43 14.60 -0.32
C CYS A 126 -0.18 14.30 -1.14
N PHE A 127 -0.16 14.64 -2.42
CA PHE A 127 1.01 14.41 -3.27
C PHE A 127 2.22 15.25 -2.85
N ALA A 128 2.02 16.50 -2.41
CA ALA A 128 3.10 17.31 -1.89
C ALA A 128 3.74 16.68 -0.64
N LYS A 129 2.93 16.21 0.30
CA LYS A 129 3.42 15.49 1.49
C LYS A 129 4.13 14.18 1.13
N ALA A 130 3.58 13.43 0.18
CA ALA A 130 4.19 12.19 -0.30
C ALA A 130 5.56 12.44 -0.94
N ARG A 131 5.68 13.47 -1.80
CA ARG A 131 6.94 13.91 -2.39
C ARG A 131 7.97 14.28 -1.32
N ASP A 132 7.56 15.07 -0.34
CA ASP A 132 8.44 15.54 0.73
C ASP A 132 8.87 14.37 1.65
N ALA A 133 8.07 13.29 1.68
CA ALA A 133 8.40 12.03 2.34
C ALA A 133 9.20 11.05 1.43
N GLY A 134 9.58 11.46 0.21
CA GLY A 134 10.44 10.69 -0.70
C GLY A 134 9.72 9.83 -1.75
N CYS A 135 8.42 10.03 -1.98
CA CYS A 135 7.70 9.35 -3.07
C CYS A 135 7.91 10.09 -4.40
N ASN A 136 8.71 9.54 -5.28
CA ASN A 136 9.01 10.15 -6.58
C ASN A 136 7.81 10.18 -7.53
N GLU A 137 6.94 9.18 -7.46
CA GLU A 137 5.73 9.08 -8.27
C GLU A 137 4.79 10.28 -8.04
N SER A 138 4.81 10.86 -6.84
CA SER A 138 4.02 12.03 -6.49
C SER A 138 4.35 13.28 -7.31
N ILE A 139 5.56 13.36 -7.90
CA ILE A 139 5.97 14.49 -8.74
C ILE A 139 5.12 14.52 -10.02
N ALA A 140 5.01 13.39 -10.71
CA ALA A 140 4.18 13.28 -11.91
C ALA A 140 2.69 13.50 -11.58
N ASN A 141 2.24 12.99 -10.44
CA ASN A 141 0.86 13.16 -9.97
C ASN A 141 0.52 14.64 -9.67
N LEU A 142 1.48 15.42 -9.16
CA LEU A 142 1.31 16.88 -8.97
C LEU A 142 1.14 17.62 -10.32
N GLU A 143 1.84 17.19 -11.35
CA GLU A 143 1.69 17.75 -12.70
C GLU A 143 0.30 17.42 -13.28
N GLU A 144 -0.18 16.20 -13.05
CA GLU A 144 -1.53 15.81 -13.47
C GLU A 144 -2.63 16.63 -12.79
N VAL A 145 -2.50 16.93 -11.49
CA VAL A 145 -3.42 17.83 -10.79
C VAL A 145 -3.45 19.22 -11.43
N LYS A 146 -2.29 19.77 -11.80
CA LYS A 146 -2.20 21.08 -12.47
C LYS A 146 -2.88 21.05 -13.84
N ALA A 147 -2.60 20.02 -14.63
CA ALA A 147 -3.21 19.85 -15.96
C ALA A 147 -4.75 19.80 -15.85
N LYS A 148 -5.26 19.03 -14.90
CA LYS A 148 -6.71 18.89 -14.67
C LYS A 148 -7.36 20.20 -14.21
N ARG A 149 -6.68 20.98 -13.37
CA ARG A 149 -7.15 22.34 -13.00
C ARG A 149 -7.22 23.28 -14.19
N ASP A 150 -6.23 23.26 -15.06
CA ASP A 150 -6.19 24.13 -16.23
C ASP A 150 -7.29 23.75 -17.24
N ASP A 151 -7.57 22.47 -17.40
CA ASP A 151 -8.65 21.99 -18.24
C ASP A 151 -10.03 22.37 -17.68
N ASN A 152 -10.24 22.27 -16.37
CA ASN A 152 -11.45 22.73 -15.71
C ASN A 152 -11.68 24.23 -15.95
N LYS A 153 -10.65 25.07 -15.79
CA LYS A 153 -10.73 26.51 -16.06
C LYS A 153 -11.07 26.81 -17.53
N LYS A 154 -10.52 26.06 -18.48
CA LYS A 154 -10.87 26.23 -19.90
C LYS A 154 -12.33 25.85 -20.13
N GLN A 155 -12.82 24.76 -19.58
CA GLN A 155 -14.22 24.36 -19.71
C GLN A 155 -15.19 25.40 -19.14
N GLU A 156 -14.89 25.98 -17.98
CA GLU A 156 -15.70 27.05 -17.38
C GLU A 156 -15.75 28.30 -18.27
N ARG A 157 -14.61 28.70 -18.85
CA ARG A 157 -14.57 29.81 -19.79
C ARG A 157 -15.42 29.57 -21.04
N TYR A 158 -15.48 28.34 -21.55
CA TYR A 158 -16.33 27.99 -22.67
C TYR A 158 -17.83 28.00 -22.31
N LYS A 159 -18.19 27.53 -21.11
CA LYS A 159 -19.58 27.58 -20.62
C LYS A 159 -20.09 29.01 -20.44
N ASN A 160 -19.24 29.91 -19.93
CA ASN A 160 -19.60 31.30 -19.64
C ASN A 160 -19.62 32.20 -20.90
N ARG A 161 -19.25 31.69 -22.08
CA ARG A 161 -19.30 32.41 -23.37
C ARG A 161 -20.56 32.09 -24.18
N LYS A 162 -21.39 31.15 -23.72
CA LYS A 162 -22.70 30.83 -24.30
C LYS A 162 -23.83 31.52 -23.55
#